data_216596b0cf8481fb6e1dc914dbc715e3
#
_entry.id   216596b0cf8481fb6e1dc914dbc715e3
#
_cell.length_a   1.000
_cell.length_b   1.000
_cell.length_c   1.000
_cell.angle_alpha   90.00
_cell.angle_beta   90.00
_cell.angle_gamma   90.00
#
_symmetry.space_group_name_H-M   'P 1'
#
loop_
_entity.id
_entity.type
_entity.pdbx_description
1 polymer ?
#
loop_
_entity_poly.entity_id
_entity_poly.type
_entity_poly.pdbx_seq_one_letter_code
_entity_poly.pdbx_strand_id
1 'polypeptide(L)'
;MKTVIISDVDNTLRRQNVKTETSRVGLDFTFFDAIMANRMDPDEVASKALPNTFLTRGEIGCALSHLGVMREFLSSEEKSILICEDDIYFTDEFSEERVHKIRQFVEATDEPRVVVLQKSRYHYKNIQKVDDTLHIYSAVNLFCMHGYILNRKAAENIMQIQTPLCFEIDAFKFYYWLQQCDLYCLDKDLIIQAGESNIPSTILGRKDDDTGKLTKKESFKILYNRLSFTDKLICNWRRLKKALHKPFESLDY
;
A
#
# COMPACT_ATOMS: atom_id res chain seq x y z
N MET A 1 18.04 5.67 0.55
CA MET A 1 16.65 5.32 0.95
C MET A 1 16.65 3.90 1.47
N LYS A 2 16.05 3.68 2.62
CA LYS A 2 15.85 2.33 3.14
C LYS A 2 14.83 1.59 2.28
N THR A 3 15.16 0.37 1.84
CA THR A 3 14.23 -0.56 1.20
C THR A 3 13.96 -1.70 2.16
N VAL A 4 12.71 -2.02 2.39
CA VAL A 4 12.28 -3.12 3.25
C VAL A 4 11.36 -4.04 2.47
N ILE A 5 11.63 -5.34 2.55
CA ILE A 5 10.80 -6.39 1.93
C ILE A 5 10.19 -7.24 3.03
N ILE A 6 8.86 -7.25 3.07
CA ILE A 6 8.08 -8.02 4.04
C ILE A 6 8.02 -9.47 3.56
N SER A 7 8.46 -10.41 4.40
CA SER A 7 8.47 -11.83 4.04
C SER A 7 8.36 -12.72 5.26
N ASP A 8 7.60 -13.80 5.15
CA ASP A 8 7.58 -14.84 6.19
C ASP A 8 8.97 -15.48 6.33
N VAL A 9 9.50 -15.50 7.54
CA VAL A 9 10.84 -16.07 7.85
C VAL A 9 10.96 -17.53 7.45
N ASP A 10 9.86 -18.27 7.51
CA ASP A 10 9.82 -19.69 7.15
C ASP A 10 9.63 -19.93 5.64
N ASN A 11 9.28 -18.91 4.85
CA ASN A 11 9.11 -19.03 3.41
C ASN A 11 10.45 -18.85 2.67
N THR A 12 11.30 -19.86 2.76
CA THR A 12 12.65 -19.83 2.17
C THR A 12 12.63 -19.64 0.65
N LEU A 13 11.61 -20.18 -0.03
CA LEU A 13 11.48 -20.05 -1.50
C LEU A 13 11.25 -18.59 -1.91
N ARG A 14 10.28 -17.91 -1.27
CA ARG A 14 10.01 -16.49 -1.55
C ARG A 14 11.22 -15.62 -1.20
N ARG A 15 11.87 -15.84 -0.04
CA ARG A 15 13.09 -15.13 0.34
C ARG A 15 14.24 -15.35 -0.64
N GLN A 16 14.38 -16.56 -1.20
CA GLN A 16 15.38 -16.81 -2.23
C GLN A 16 15.06 -16.09 -3.54
N ASN A 17 13.77 -16.07 -3.96
CA ASN A 17 13.33 -15.32 -5.13
C ASN A 17 13.63 -13.82 -4.96
N VAL A 18 13.28 -13.23 -3.82
CA VAL A 18 13.59 -11.84 -3.49
C VAL A 18 15.09 -11.55 -3.62
N LYS A 19 15.96 -12.39 -3.05
CA LYS A 19 17.42 -12.23 -3.15
C LYS A 19 17.90 -12.27 -4.60
N THR A 20 17.34 -13.15 -5.42
CA THR A 20 17.66 -13.25 -6.84
C THR A 20 17.25 -12.00 -7.59
N GLU A 21 16.00 -11.56 -7.40
CA GLU A 21 15.44 -10.38 -8.07
C GLU A 21 16.14 -9.08 -7.67
N THR A 22 16.38 -8.87 -6.38
CA THR A 22 17.09 -7.68 -5.90
C THR A 22 18.55 -7.64 -6.37
N SER A 23 19.23 -8.81 -6.39
CA SER A 23 20.59 -8.90 -6.93
C SER A 23 20.65 -8.58 -8.43
N ARG A 24 19.63 -9.00 -9.19
CA ARG A 24 19.54 -8.75 -10.64
C ARG A 24 19.46 -7.25 -10.97
N VAL A 25 18.80 -6.47 -10.11
CA VAL A 25 18.61 -5.02 -10.31
C VAL A 25 19.53 -4.15 -9.44
N GLY A 26 20.41 -4.76 -8.66
CA GLY A 26 21.35 -4.04 -7.79
C GLY A 26 20.72 -3.33 -6.60
N LEU A 27 19.54 -3.77 -6.14
CA LEU A 27 18.80 -3.12 -5.06
C LEU A 27 19.20 -3.66 -3.69
N ASP A 28 19.77 -2.79 -2.85
CA ASP A 28 20.01 -3.08 -1.44
C ASP A 28 18.71 -3.04 -0.64
N PHE A 29 18.50 -4.04 0.22
CA PHE A 29 17.30 -4.17 1.02
C PHE A 29 17.55 -4.85 2.37
N THR A 30 16.55 -4.76 3.26
CA THR A 30 16.46 -5.56 4.49
C THR A 30 15.13 -6.30 4.53
N PHE A 31 15.12 -7.53 5.07
CA PHE A 31 13.86 -8.20 5.37
C PHE A 31 13.22 -7.63 6.63
N PHE A 32 11.88 -7.52 6.59
CA PHE A 32 11.02 -7.45 7.77
C PHE A 32 10.30 -8.81 7.89
N ASP A 33 10.45 -9.48 9.03
CA ASP A 33 9.79 -10.76 9.27
C ASP A 33 8.28 -10.55 9.40
N ALA A 34 7.53 -11.08 8.42
CA ALA A 34 6.09 -10.89 8.33
C ALA A 34 5.36 -11.39 9.60
N ILE A 35 4.41 -10.60 10.07
CA ILE A 35 3.55 -10.95 11.21
C ILE A 35 2.48 -11.93 10.73
N MET A 36 2.65 -13.19 11.09
CA MET A 36 1.75 -14.28 10.70
C MET A 36 0.60 -14.41 11.69
N ALA A 37 -0.49 -13.63 11.51
CA ALA A 37 -1.63 -13.63 12.44
C ALA A 37 -2.30 -15.02 12.58
N ASN A 38 -2.11 -15.93 11.63
CA ASN A 38 -2.54 -17.32 11.75
C ASN A 38 -1.77 -18.11 12.84
N ARG A 39 -0.59 -17.64 13.26
CA ARG A 39 0.24 -18.23 14.32
C ARG A 39 0.07 -17.51 15.67
N MET A 40 -0.71 -16.43 15.71
CA MET A 40 -0.98 -15.66 16.94
C MET A 40 -2.23 -16.19 17.66
N ASP A 41 -2.33 -15.86 18.95
CA ASP A 41 -3.52 -16.11 19.74
C ASP A 41 -4.76 -15.43 19.13
N PRO A 42 -5.94 -16.10 19.07
CA PRO A 42 -7.15 -15.52 18.49
C PRO A 42 -7.61 -14.23 19.16
N ASP A 43 -7.53 -14.12 20.47
CA ASP A 43 -7.98 -12.95 21.22
C ASP A 43 -7.00 -11.77 21.01
N GLU A 44 -5.71 -12.08 20.93
CA GLU A 44 -4.71 -11.09 20.54
C GLU A 44 -4.99 -10.53 19.14
N VAL A 45 -5.22 -11.39 18.14
CA VAL A 45 -5.55 -10.96 16.77
C VAL A 45 -6.84 -10.13 16.77
N ALA A 46 -7.88 -10.56 17.49
CA ALA A 46 -9.14 -9.82 17.59
C ALA A 46 -8.95 -8.42 18.20
N SER A 47 -8.02 -8.25 19.14
CA SER A 47 -7.71 -6.95 19.77
C SER A 47 -7.05 -5.94 18.81
N LYS A 48 -6.48 -6.38 17.69
CA LYS A 48 -5.78 -5.51 16.72
C LYS A 48 -6.74 -4.81 15.74
N ALA A 49 -7.99 -5.28 15.62
CA ALA A 49 -8.95 -4.77 14.64
C ALA A 49 -10.23 -4.26 15.31
N LEU A 50 -11.08 -3.58 14.53
CA LEU A 50 -12.41 -3.19 15.00
C LEU A 50 -13.20 -4.44 15.44
N PRO A 51 -14.02 -4.36 16.51
CA PRO A 51 -14.92 -5.43 16.90
C PRO A 51 -15.78 -5.89 15.71
N ASN A 52 -15.96 -7.20 15.58
CA ASN A 52 -16.70 -7.81 14.46
C ASN A 52 -16.13 -7.45 13.07
N THR A 53 -14.84 -7.26 12.96
CA THR A 53 -14.18 -6.93 11.69
C THR A 53 -14.47 -7.94 10.59
N PHE A 54 -14.56 -7.46 9.35
CA PHE A 54 -14.62 -8.31 8.15
C PHE A 54 -13.25 -8.85 7.72
N LEU A 55 -12.16 -8.32 8.31
CA LEU A 55 -10.80 -8.72 7.96
C LEU A 55 -10.52 -10.17 8.33
N THR A 56 -9.94 -10.91 7.42
CA THR A 56 -9.40 -12.24 7.70
C THR A 56 -8.11 -12.15 8.51
N ARG A 57 -7.72 -13.26 9.17
CA ARG A 57 -6.44 -13.30 9.90
C ARG A 57 -5.25 -13.01 8.99
N GLY A 58 -5.28 -13.48 7.74
CA GLY A 58 -4.23 -13.17 6.76
C GLY A 58 -4.14 -11.68 6.45
N GLU A 59 -5.27 -11.00 6.21
CA GLU A 59 -5.34 -9.56 5.99
C GLU A 59 -4.88 -8.77 7.23
N ILE A 60 -5.21 -9.23 8.43
CA ILE A 60 -4.73 -8.62 9.68
C ILE A 60 -3.20 -8.76 9.78
N GLY A 61 -2.65 -9.95 9.52
CA GLY A 61 -1.20 -10.18 9.55
C GLY A 61 -0.46 -9.32 8.52
N CYS A 62 -0.97 -9.24 7.28
CA CYS A 62 -0.45 -8.36 6.25
C CYS A 62 -0.45 -6.89 6.73
N ALA A 63 -1.59 -6.39 7.21
CA ALA A 63 -1.69 -5.02 7.71
C ALA A 63 -0.73 -4.76 8.87
N LEU A 64 -0.64 -5.64 9.85
CA LEU A 64 0.29 -5.50 10.98
C LEU A 64 1.75 -5.47 10.52
N SER A 65 2.11 -6.25 9.50
CA SER A 65 3.46 -6.26 8.94
C SER A 65 3.82 -4.91 8.31
N HIS A 66 2.96 -4.37 7.45
CA HIS A 66 3.16 -3.04 6.86
C HIS A 66 3.23 -1.94 7.92
N LEU A 67 2.34 -1.95 8.92
CA LEU A 67 2.38 -1.00 10.04
C LEU A 67 3.63 -1.18 10.90
N GLY A 68 4.14 -2.40 11.04
CA GLY A 68 5.42 -2.70 11.70
C GLY A 68 6.58 -2.02 11.01
N VAL A 69 6.68 -2.17 9.67
CA VAL A 69 7.69 -1.49 8.84
C VAL A 69 7.56 0.04 8.96
N MET A 70 6.34 0.58 8.88
CA MET A 70 6.11 2.02 9.03
C MET A 70 6.55 2.54 10.41
N ARG A 71 6.33 1.76 11.47
CA ARG A 71 6.77 2.11 12.83
C ARG A 71 8.29 2.18 12.93
N GLU A 72 9.02 1.18 12.40
CA GLU A 72 10.48 1.21 12.34
C GLU A 72 11.00 2.37 11.50
N PHE A 73 10.35 2.64 10.36
CA PHE A 73 10.68 3.79 9.52
C PHE A 73 10.54 5.12 10.27
N LEU A 74 9.44 5.31 10.99
CA LEU A 74 9.21 6.54 11.76
C LEU A 74 10.20 6.71 12.95
N SER A 75 10.80 5.62 13.40
CA SER A 75 11.86 5.66 14.43
C SER A 75 13.25 5.97 13.85
N SER A 76 13.39 6.05 12.52
CA SER A 76 14.64 6.39 11.82
C SER A 76 14.64 7.85 11.36
N GLU A 77 15.79 8.34 10.87
CA GLU A 77 15.94 9.68 10.29
C GLU A 77 15.59 9.73 8.78
N GLU A 78 15.20 8.59 8.18
CA GLU A 78 14.82 8.53 6.75
C GLU A 78 13.58 9.39 6.47
N LYS A 79 13.56 10.09 5.33
CA LYS A 79 12.43 10.92 4.89
C LYS A 79 11.36 10.13 4.14
N SER A 80 11.77 9.06 3.48
CA SER A 80 10.90 8.15 2.73
C SER A 80 11.43 6.73 2.79
N ILE A 81 10.56 5.77 2.50
CA ILE A 81 10.90 4.34 2.49
C ILE A 81 10.25 3.67 1.28
N LEU A 82 10.97 2.73 0.67
CA LEU A 82 10.41 1.75 -0.27
C LEU A 82 10.04 0.50 0.51
N ILE A 83 8.77 0.11 0.43
CA ILE A 83 8.24 -1.11 1.05
C ILE A 83 7.76 -2.03 -0.08
N CYS A 84 8.20 -3.29 -0.05
CA CYS A 84 7.77 -4.32 -0.98
C CYS A 84 7.26 -5.56 -0.24
N GLU A 85 6.42 -6.34 -0.91
CA GLU A 85 6.07 -7.72 -0.52
C GLU A 85 7.07 -8.70 -1.15
N ASP A 86 7.01 -9.98 -0.80
CA ASP A 86 7.99 -11.01 -1.21
C ASP A 86 7.59 -11.78 -2.48
N ASP A 87 6.45 -11.45 -3.08
CA ASP A 87 5.96 -12.05 -4.33
C ASP A 87 6.10 -11.09 -5.52
N ILE A 88 7.19 -10.34 -5.57
CA ILE A 88 7.45 -9.34 -6.61
C ILE A 88 8.49 -9.79 -7.62
N TYR A 89 8.38 -9.18 -8.82
CA TYR A 89 9.41 -9.15 -9.85
C TYR A 89 9.67 -7.71 -10.29
N PHE A 90 10.94 -7.38 -10.51
CA PHE A 90 11.31 -6.11 -11.11
C PHE A 90 11.25 -6.22 -12.63
N THR A 91 10.64 -5.25 -13.30
CA THR A 91 10.60 -5.22 -14.77
C THR A 91 11.90 -4.63 -15.34
N ASP A 92 12.07 -4.65 -16.67
CA ASP A 92 13.18 -3.98 -17.34
C ASP A 92 13.11 -2.44 -17.24
N GLU A 93 11.95 -1.90 -16.83
CA GLU A 93 11.76 -0.48 -16.56
C GLU A 93 12.31 -0.06 -15.18
N PHE A 94 12.62 -1.00 -14.31
CA PHE A 94 13.19 -0.71 -12.99
C PHE A 94 14.64 -0.25 -13.12
N SER A 95 14.96 0.89 -12.51
CA SER A 95 16.34 1.32 -12.31
C SER A 95 16.47 2.12 -11.02
N GLU A 96 17.63 2.07 -10.39
CA GLU A 96 17.93 2.83 -9.19
C GLU A 96 17.77 4.34 -9.41
N GLU A 97 18.14 4.84 -10.59
CA GLU A 97 17.97 6.25 -10.96
C GLU A 97 16.49 6.66 -10.97
N ARG A 98 15.60 5.85 -11.56
CA ARG A 98 14.15 6.09 -11.59
C ARG A 98 13.56 6.11 -10.18
N VAL A 99 13.91 5.11 -9.38
CA VAL A 99 13.48 5.03 -7.97
C VAL A 99 13.98 6.25 -7.19
N HIS A 100 15.21 6.71 -7.42
CA HIS A 100 15.74 7.92 -6.79
C HIS A 100 14.93 9.17 -7.16
N LYS A 101 14.56 9.35 -8.41
CA LYS A 101 13.72 10.49 -8.86
C LYS A 101 12.30 10.44 -8.29
N ILE A 102 11.70 9.25 -8.21
CA ILE A 102 10.39 9.06 -7.57
C ILE A 102 10.50 9.39 -6.07
N ARG A 103 11.57 8.96 -5.40
CA ARG A 103 11.86 9.33 -4.02
C ARG A 103 11.95 10.85 -3.85
N GLN A 104 12.69 11.56 -4.70
CA GLN A 104 12.77 13.03 -4.66
C GLN A 104 11.38 13.68 -4.77
N PHE A 105 10.51 13.15 -5.64
CA PHE A 105 9.13 13.61 -5.73
C PHE A 105 8.37 13.39 -4.43
N VAL A 106 8.51 12.23 -3.78
CA VAL A 106 7.84 11.91 -2.50
C VAL A 106 8.34 12.82 -1.37
N GLU A 107 9.63 13.14 -1.36
CA GLU A 107 10.29 13.95 -0.33
C GLU A 107 10.19 15.48 -0.55
N ALA A 108 9.70 15.92 -1.71
CA ALA A 108 9.63 17.35 -2.08
C ALA A 108 8.56 18.14 -1.30
N THR A 109 7.82 17.51 -0.41
CA THR A 109 6.75 18.13 0.37
C THR A 109 6.52 17.41 1.70
N ASP A 110 5.94 18.13 2.66
CA ASP A 110 5.46 17.56 3.92
C ASP A 110 4.03 17.00 3.80
N GLU A 111 3.35 17.19 2.65
CA GLU A 111 2.05 16.58 2.40
C GLU A 111 2.17 15.05 2.29
N PRO A 112 1.15 14.29 2.79
CA PRO A 112 1.23 12.83 2.84
C PRO A 112 1.17 12.22 1.44
N ARG A 113 2.29 11.68 0.94
CA ARG A 113 2.40 11.08 -0.40
C ARG A 113 2.67 9.59 -0.36
N VAL A 114 1.96 8.87 -1.23
CA VAL A 114 2.20 7.46 -1.55
C VAL A 114 2.29 7.31 -3.07
N VAL A 115 3.37 6.71 -3.56
CA VAL A 115 3.55 6.36 -4.98
C VAL A 115 3.66 4.84 -5.09
N VAL A 116 2.72 4.18 -5.75
CA VAL A 116 2.87 2.76 -6.12
C VAL A 116 3.75 2.66 -7.36
N LEU A 117 4.67 1.68 -7.38
CA LEU A 117 5.65 1.51 -8.46
C LEU A 117 5.08 0.72 -9.65
N GLN A 118 3.81 0.96 -9.95
CA GLN A 118 3.06 0.31 -11.02
C GLN A 118 2.03 1.24 -11.64
N LYS A 119 1.44 0.79 -12.74
CA LYS A 119 0.31 1.46 -13.40
C LYS A 119 -0.96 1.40 -12.54
N SER A 120 -1.86 2.35 -12.75
CA SER A 120 -3.22 2.30 -12.21
C SER A 120 -4.24 2.86 -13.20
N ARG A 121 -5.39 2.19 -13.30
CA ARG A 121 -6.51 2.62 -14.14
C ARG A 121 -7.16 3.93 -13.66
N TYR A 122 -7.08 4.24 -12.36
CA TYR A 122 -7.81 5.36 -11.74
C TYR A 122 -6.89 6.54 -11.46
N HIS A 123 -6.34 7.14 -12.51
CA HIS A 123 -5.43 8.29 -12.44
C HIS A 123 -5.98 9.50 -13.20
N TYR A 124 -5.38 10.68 -12.97
CA TYR A 124 -5.63 11.91 -13.71
C TYR A 124 -4.56 12.13 -14.78
N LYS A 125 -4.87 13.00 -15.77
CA LYS A 125 -3.90 13.39 -16.83
C LYS A 125 -2.81 14.37 -16.37
N ASN A 126 -2.75 14.76 -15.10
CA ASN A 126 -1.68 15.60 -14.59
C ASN A 126 -0.41 14.75 -14.42
N ILE A 127 0.68 15.25 -14.96
CA ILE A 127 1.92 14.50 -15.11
C ILE A 127 3.05 15.19 -14.38
N GLN A 128 3.79 14.42 -13.57
CA GLN A 128 5.13 14.76 -13.10
C GLN A 128 6.14 13.89 -13.85
N LYS A 129 7.04 14.49 -14.62
CA LYS A 129 8.04 13.76 -15.39
C LYS A 129 9.11 13.17 -14.46
N VAL A 130 9.38 11.88 -14.59
CA VAL A 130 10.54 11.20 -13.97
C VAL A 130 11.71 11.23 -14.94
N ASP A 131 11.48 10.78 -16.17
CA ASP A 131 12.40 10.86 -17.30
C ASP A 131 11.61 11.00 -18.62
N ASP A 132 12.25 10.84 -19.78
CA ASP A 132 11.59 10.99 -21.08
C ASP A 132 10.51 9.93 -21.36
N THR A 133 10.51 8.83 -20.64
CA THR A 133 9.65 7.67 -20.87
C THR A 133 8.83 7.24 -19.66
N LEU A 134 9.07 7.82 -18.48
CA LEU A 134 8.37 7.48 -17.23
C LEU A 134 7.80 8.72 -16.57
N HIS A 135 6.53 8.63 -16.16
CA HIS A 135 5.79 9.72 -15.53
C HIS A 135 5.03 9.25 -14.29
N ILE A 136 4.83 10.22 -13.36
CA ILE A 136 4.01 10.05 -12.15
C ILE A 136 2.68 10.74 -12.40
N TYR A 137 1.57 10.06 -12.08
CA TYR A 137 0.21 10.58 -12.19
C TYR A 137 -0.48 10.59 -10.83
N SER A 138 -1.27 11.63 -10.53
CA SER A 138 -2.17 11.59 -9.38
C SER A 138 -3.25 10.52 -9.59
N ALA A 139 -3.52 9.74 -8.56
CA ALA A 139 -4.54 8.70 -8.58
C ALA A 139 -5.67 8.97 -7.59
N VAL A 140 -6.85 8.41 -7.84
CA VAL A 140 -8.00 8.46 -6.93
C VAL A 140 -8.32 7.11 -6.30
N ASN A 141 -7.69 6.07 -6.79
CA ASN A 141 -7.69 4.74 -6.22
C ASN A 141 -6.46 3.98 -6.72
N LEU A 142 -5.93 3.12 -5.88
CA LEU A 142 -4.84 2.21 -6.18
C LEU A 142 -5.23 0.82 -5.73
N PHE A 143 -4.55 -0.18 -6.27
CA PHE A 143 -4.71 -1.59 -5.90
C PHE A 143 -3.34 -2.17 -5.64
N CYS A 144 -3.27 -3.10 -4.72
CA CYS A 144 -2.07 -3.84 -4.30
C CYS A 144 -0.97 -2.96 -3.69
N MET A 145 -0.34 -3.47 -2.65
CA MET A 145 0.80 -2.83 -1.97
C MET A 145 2.11 -3.60 -2.20
N HIS A 146 2.25 -4.32 -3.32
CA HIS A 146 3.43 -5.15 -3.53
C HIS A 146 4.73 -4.36 -3.75
N GLY A 147 4.65 -3.04 -4.11
CA GLY A 147 5.80 -2.14 -4.18
C GLY A 147 5.39 -0.68 -4.17
N TYR A 148 5.76 0.08 -3.13
CA TYR A 148 5.38 1.48 -3.02
C TYR A 148 6.38 2.29 -2.19
N ILE A 149 6.47 3.60 -2.50
CA ILE A 149 7.25 4.58 -1.74
C ILE A 149 6.29 5.52 -1.01
N LEU A 150 6.56 5.79 0.27
CA LEU A 150 5.81 6.78 1.03
C LEU A 150 6.73 7.65 1.89
N ASN A 151 6.26 8.86 2.23
CA ASN A 151 6.93 9.74 3.17
C ASN A 151 6.43 9.54 4.61
N ARG A 152 7.10 10.20 5.56
CA ARG A 152 6.80 10.11 7.00
C ARG A 152 5.35 10.47 7.30
N LYS A 153 4.85 11.56 6.69
CA LYS A 153 3.48 12.04 6.95
C LYS A 153 2.41 11.03 6.51
N ALA A 154 2.61 10.36 5.37
CA ALA A 154 1.73 9.29 4.92
C ALA A 154 1.78 8.08 5.87
N ALA A 155 2.98 7.69 6.34
CA ALA A 155 3.13 6.60 7.30
C ALA A 155 2.41 6.91 8.62
N GLU A 156 2.61 8.09 9.20
CA GLU A 156 1.93 8.55 10.42
C GLU A 156 0.41 8.46 10.28
N ASN A 157 -0.13 9.04 9.20
CA ASN A 157 -1.56 9.08 8.97
C ASN A 157 -2.17 7.69 8.77
N ILE A 158 -1.51 6.82 7.98
CA ILE A 158 -1.96 5.43 7.77
C ILE A 158 -1.94 4.66 9.10
N MET A 159 -0.86 4.78 9.89
CA MET A 159 -0.78 4.13 11.19
C MET A 159 -1.87 4.62 12.14
N GLN A 160 -2.13 5.91 12.17
CA GLN A 160 -3.16 6.49 13.04
C GLN A 160 -4.55 5.96 12.69
N ILE A 161 -4.90 5.92 11.40
CA ILE A 161 -6.24 5.47 10.98
C ILE A 161 -6.44 3.97 11.08
N GLN A 162 -5.36 3.19 10.99
CA GLN A 162 -5.35 1.73 11.10
C GLN A 162 -5.07 1.21 12.52
N THR A 163 -5.22 2.05 13.52
CA THR A 163 -5.10 1.65 14.93
C THR A 163 -6.38 1.99 15.70
N PRO A 164 -7.30 1.01 15.93
CA PRO A 164 -7.29 -0.40 15.49
C PRO A 164 -7.52 -0.57 13.97
N LEU A 165 -7.13 -1.73 13.41
CA LEU A 165 -7.33 -2.02 11.98
C LEU A 165 -8.81 -1.93 11.59
N CYS A 166 -9.09 -1.19 10.54
CA CYS A 166 -10.45 -0.96 10.05
C CYS A 166 -10.65 -1.30 8.57
N PHE A 167 -9.55 -1.43 7.82
CA PHE A 167 -9.55 -1.82 6.41
C PHE A 167 -8.38 -2.75 6.12
N GLU A 168 -8.40 -3.40 4.94
CA GLU A 168 -7.20 -3.97 4.35
C GLU A 168 -6.16 -2.87 4.17
N ILE A 169 -4.89 -3.22 4.30
CA ILE A 169 -3.81 -2.23 4.22
C ILE A 169 -3.72 -1.56 2.84
N ASP A 170 -4.14 -2.24 1.79
CA ASP A 170 -4.18 -1.74 0.40
C ASP A 170 -5.48 -0.98 0.06
N ALA A 171 -6.31 -0.66 1.04
CA ALA A 171 -7.57 0.05 0.84
C ALA A 171 -7.39 1.55 0.52
N PHE A 172 -6.49 1.88 -0.40
CA PHE A 172 -6.03 3.23 -0.73
C PHE A 172 -7.12 4.24 -0.99
N LYS A 173 -8.25 3.85 -1.62
CA LYS A 173 -9.38 4.76 -1.84
C LYS A 173 -9.92 5.38 -0.54
N PHE A 174 -9.88 4.64 0.56
CA PHE A 174 -10.35 5.15 1.85
C PHE A 174 -9.34 6.11 2.46
N TYR A 175 -8.04 5.83 2.35
CA TYR A 175 -7.00 6.77 2.76
C TYR A 175 -7.11 8.09 1.99
N TYR A 176 -7.33 8.03 0.67
CA TYR A 176 -7.55 9.21 -0.15
C TYR A 176 -8.81 9.97 0.26
N TRP A 177 -9.96 9.28 0.41
CA TRP A 177 -11.22 9.94 0.80
C TRP A 177 -11.15 10.58 2.18
N LEU A 178 -10.49 9.91 3.13
CA LEU A 178 -10.31 10.37 4.51
C LEU A 178 -9.11 11.31 4.67
N GLN A 179 -8.49 11.75 3.57
CA GLN A 179 -7.38 12.71 3.54
C GLN A 179 -6.10 12.22 4.24
N GLN A 180 -5.93 10.91 4.36
CA GLN A 180 -4.75 10.35 5.01
C GLN A 180 -3.52 10.37 4.12
N CYS A 181 -3.70 10.27 2.80
CA CYS A 181 -2.63 10.44 1.83
C CYS A 181 -3.15 10.87 0.46
N ASP A 182 -2.29 11.51 -0.31
CA ASP A 182 -2.43 11.71 -1.74
C ASP A 182 -1.76 10.54 -2.47
N LEU A 183 -2.47 10.03 -3.48
CA LEU A 183 -2.12 8.80 -4.18
C LEU A 183 -1.51 9.11 -5.54
N TYR A 184 -0.46 8.39 -5.87
CA TYR A 184 0.21 8.49 -7.16
C TYR A 184 0.52 7.09 -7.71
N CYS A 185 0.54 6.99 -9.03
CA CYS A 185 0.95 5.80 -9.78
C CYS A 185 1.87 6.18 -10.93
N LEU A 186 2.38 5.20 -11.63
CA LEU A 186 3.24 5.37 -12.79
C LEU A 186 2.47 5.03 -14.09
N ASP A 187 3.00 5.43 -15.24
CA ASP A 187 2.54 4.99 -16.55
C ASP A 187 3.23 3.70 -17.03
N LYS A 188 4.20 3.20 -16.26
CA LYS A 188 4.86 1.92 -16.46
C LYS A 188 4.97 1.16 -15.14
N ASP A 189 5.00 -0.17 -15.25
CA ASP A 189 5.24 -1.01 -14.09
C ASP A 189 6.75 -1.14 -13.87
N LEU A 190 7.25 -0.68 -12.74
CA LEU A 190 8.62 -0.96 -12.29
C LEU A 190 8.68 -2.26 -11.49
N ILE A 191 7.61 -2.55 -10.77
CA ILE A 191 7.43 -3.75 -9.94
C ILE A 191 6.09 -4.37 -10.30
N ILE A 192 6.08 -5.67 -10.50
CA ILE A 192 4.87 -6.47 -10.72
C ILE A 192 4.76 -7.58 -9.68
N GLN A 193 3.55 -8.01 -9.39
CA GLN A 193 3.31 -9.17 -8.54
C GLN A 193 3.51 -10.45 -9.35
N ALA A 194 4.11 -11.47 -8.72
CA ALA A 194 4.17 -12.79 -9.29
C ALA A 194 2.76 -13.32 -9.54
N GLY A 195 2.51 -13.84 -10.74
CA GLY A 195 1.24 -14.49 -11.03
C GLY A 195 1.01 -15.69 -10.11
N GLU A 196 -0.24 -15.98 -9.76
CA GLU A 196 -0.65 -17.08 -8.86
C GLU A 196 -0.07 -18.45 -9.27
N SER A 197 0.22 -18.64 -10.55
CA SER A 197 0.84 -19.87 -11.07
C SER A 197 2.31 -20.04 -10.64
N ASN A 198 3.00 -18.95 -10.33
CA ASN A 198 4.43 -18.97 -9.98
C ASN A 198 4.64 -18.93 -8.46
N ILE A 199 3.88 -18.10 -7.76
CA ILE A 199 3.99 -17.94 -6.29
C ILE A 199 2.57 -17.79 -5.73
N PRO A 200 1.96 -18.85 -5.17
CA PRO A 200 0.61 -18.80 -4.63
C PRO A 200 0.47 -17.78 -3.50
N SER A 201 -0.68 -17.07 -3.47
CA SER A 201 -1.01 -16.18 -2.35
C SER A 201 -1.08 -16.96 -1.03
N THR A 202 -0.51 -16.39 0.02
CA THR A 202 -0.61 -16.95 1.39
C THR A 202 -1.86 -16.45 2.12
N ILE A 203 -2.57 -15.45 1.56
CA ILE A 203 -3.81 -14.93 2.12
C ILE A 203 -4.97 -15.74 1.56
N LEU A 204 -5.59 -16.54 2.41
CA LEU A 204 -6.81 -17.25 2.04
C LEU A 204 -7.96 -16.27 1.85
N GLY A 205 -8.70 -16.44 0.75
CA GLY A 205 -9.88 -15.62 0.44
C GLY A 205 -10.94 -15.66 1.54
N ARG A 206 -11.80 -14.65 1.56
CA ARG A 206 -12.95 -14.60 2.49
C ARG A 206 -13.91 -15.75 2.18
N LYS A 207 -14.40 -16.40 3.24
CA LYS A 207 -15.53 -17.32 3.13
C LYS A 207 -16.82 -16.50 3.07
N ASP A 208 -17.82 -16.97 2.33
CA ASP A 208 -19.12 -16.30 2.14
C ASP A 208 -19.96 -16.18 3.43
N ASP A 209 -19.55 -16.79 4.53
CA ASP A 209 -20.27 -16.75 5.80
C ASP A 209 -19.77 -15.63 6.71
N ASP A 210 -20.08 -14.38 6.31
CA ASP A 210 -19.75 -13.17 7.04
C ASP A 210 -20.95 -12.53 7.78
N THR A 211 -21.97 -13.34 8.10
CA THR A 211 -23.15 -12.88 8.87
C THR A 211 -22.74 -12.33 10.24
N GLY A 212 -23.10 -11.05 10.49
CA GLY A 212 -22.79 -10.35 11.75
C GLY A 212 -21.45 -9.62 11.80
N LYS A 213 -20.65 -9.68 10.74
CA LYS A 213 -19.42 -8.90 10.62
C LYS A 213 -19.66 -7.51 10.04
N LEU A 214 -18.81 -6.55 10.43
CA LEU A 214 -18.77 -5.24 9.80
C LEU A 214 -18.45 -5.37 8.30
N THR A 215 -19.13 -4.59 7.49
CA THR A 215 -18.75 -4.39 6.08
C THR A 215 -17.71 -3.28 5.96
N LYS A 216 -16.97 -3.24 4.84
CA LYS A 216 -16.09 -2.09 4.51
C LYS A 216 -16.83 -0.75 4.57
N LYS A 217 -18.12 -0.73 4.19
CA LYS A 217 -18.96 0.48 4.21
C LYS A 217 -19.24 0.93 5.64
N GLU A 218 -19.48 0.02 6.56
CA GLU A 218 -19.70 0.33 7.97
C GLU A 218 -18.41 0.79 8.65
N SER A 219 -17.28 0.12 8.41
CA SER A 219 -15.97 0.56 8.88
C SER A 219 -15.66 1.99 8.40
N PHE A 220 -15.90 2.29 7.12
CA PHE A 220 -15.77 3.64 6.59
C PHE A 220 -16.70 4.63 7.31
N LYS A 221 -17.97 4.27 7.57
CA LYS A 221 -18.94 5.13 8.25
C LYS A 221 -18.51 5.49 9.67
N ILE A 222 -17.90 4.53 10.39
CA ILE A 222 -17.35 4.78 11.73
C ILE A 222 -16.30 5.91 11.66
N LEU A 223 -15.35 5.83 10.75
CA LEU A 223 -14.29 6.83 10.59
C LEU A 223 -14.83 8.17 10.05
N TYR A 224 -15.71 8.13 9.05
CA TYR A 224 -16.34 9.31 8.49
C TYR A 224 -17.11 10.13 9.55
N ASN A 225 -17.79 9.45 10.48
CA ASN A 225 -18.54 10.13 11.54
C ASN A 225 -17.64 10.91 12.51
N ARG A 226 -16.38 10.51 12.66
CA ARG A 226 -15.38 11.19 13.51
C ARG A 226 -14.77 12.43 12.85
N LEU A 227 -14.95 12.62 11.54
CA LEU A 227 -14.44 13.77 10.82
C LEU A 227 -15.14 15.07 11.24
N SER A 228 -14.40 16.17 11.20
CA SER A 228 -14.96 17.51 11.31
C SER A 228 -15.93 17.81 10.16
N PHE A 229 -16.71 18.86 10.27
CA PHE A 229 -17.63 19.29 9.19
C PHE A 229 -16.84 19.58 7.90
N THR A 230 -15.74 20.32 8.01
CA THR A 230 -14.87 20.66 6.86
C THR A 230 -14.30 19.42 6.19
N ASP A 231 -13.78 18.46 6.99
CA ASP A 231 -13.21 17.22 6.46
C ASP A 231 -14.28 16.35 5.80
N LYS A 232 -15.52 16.36 6.29
CA LYS A 232 -16.65 15.69 5.63
C LYS A 232 -16.95 16.28 4.25
N LEU A 233 -16.87 17.59 4.10
CA LEU A 233 -17.04 18.25 2.79
C LEU A 233 -15.93 17.82 1.82
N ILE A 234 -14.67 17.84 2.26
CA ILE A 234 -13.53 17.39 1.45
C ILE A 234 -13.65 15.90 1.10
N CYS A 235 -14.00 15.07 2.08
CA CYS A 235 -14.22 13.63 1.86
C CYS A 235 -15.30 13.40 0.79
N ASN A 236 -16.45 14.07 0.89
CA ASN A 236 -17.52 13.95 -0.08
C ASN A 236 -17.12 14.47 -1.47
N TRP A 237 -16.35 15.54 -1.55
CA TRP A 237 -15.78 16.04 -2.80
C TRP A 237 -14.82 15.03 -3.45
N ARG A 238 -13.88 14.43 -2.67
CA ARG A 238 -12.97 13.39 -3.16
C ARG A 238 -13.73 12.14 -3.66
N ARG A 239 -14.82 11.77 -2.97
CA ARG A 239 -15.71 10.66 -3.40
C ARG A 239 -16.45 11.00 -4.69
N LEU A 240 -16.97 12.22 -4.83
CA LEU A 240 -17.62 12.69 -6.04
C LEU A 240 -16.63 12.74 -7.22
N LYS A 241 -15.44 13.26 -7.01
CA LYS A 241 -14.36 13.24 -8.01
C LYS A 241 -14.12 11.83 -8.54
N LYS A 242 -14.03 10.82 -7.65
CA LYS A 242 -13.87 9.43 -8.07
C LYS A 242 -15.06 8.92 -8.85
N ALA A 243 -16.29 9.24 -8.44
CA ALA A 243 -17.52 8.80 -9.12
C ALA A 243 -17.65 9.41 -10.53
N LEU A 244 -17.22 10.67 -10.70
CA LEU A 244 -17.22 11.38 -11.98
C LEU A 244 -15.97 11.07 -12.82
N HIS A 245 -14.95 10.46 -12.21
CA HIS A 245 -13.73 10.12 -12.91
C HIS A 245 -13.99 9.01 -13.90
N LYS A 246 -14.11 9.38 -15.17
CA LYS A 246 -13.99 8.41 -16.26
C LYS A 246 -12.52 8.03 -16.33
N PRO A 247 -12.17 6.72 -16.31
CA PRO A 247 -10.81 6.30 -16.52
C PRO A 247 -10.33 6.92 -17.83
N PHE A 248 -9.38 7.83 -17.76
CA PHE A 248 -8.75 8.38 -18.95
C PHE A 248 -7.86 7.29 -19.51
N GLU A 249 -8.16 6.89 -20.74
CA GLU A 249 -7.42 5.96 -21.59
C GLU A 249 -6.69 4.87 -20.80
N SER A 250 -7.16 3.68 -20.92
CA SER A 250 -6.50 2.50 -20.38
C SER A 250 -5.00 2.63 -20.63
N LEU A 251 -4.22 2.78 -19.59
CA LEU A 251 -2.87 2.26 -19.61
C LEU A 251 -3.12 0.78 -19.87
N ASP A 252 -2.81 0.29 -21.07
CA ASP A 252 -3.09 -1.08 -21.49
C ASP A 252 -2.58 -2.05 -20.43
N TYR A 253 -3.50 -2.83 -19.86
CA TYR A 253 -3.21 -3.92 -18.97
C TYR A 253 -3.01 -5.19 -19.79
#